data_e77e3b9b90d7556be84c002c1ce93ce0
#
_entry.id   e77e3b9b90d7556be84c002c1ce93ce0
#
_cell.length_a   1.000
_cell.length_b   1.000
_cell.length_c   1.000
_cell.angle_alpha   90.00
_cell.angle_beta   90.00
_cell.angle_gamma   90.00
#
_symmetry.space_group_name_H-M   'P 1'
#
loop_
_entity.id
_entity.type
_entity.pdbx_description
1 polymer ?
#
loop_
_entity_poly.entity_id
_entity_poly.type
_entity_poly.pdbx_seq_one_letter_code
_entity_poly.pdbx_strand_id
1 'polypeptide(L)'
;MSEPNAPSPRLVRDLMTVGVATCSPDTPVIDVARLILEDGLEEIVVVEEGNALGVIGQDDLVRAYARGNGSVKTGLAREIMREGVPQVPPDIPLEAAAQIMRDLGVRALFLMHHASGIEYPAAVITYRHLLRHLAANDGNDLRDLGIKAERRLPLQAFIEKRDAARKAVQKRKGSTSEDYR
;
A
#
# COMPACT_ATOMS: atom_id res chain seq x y z
N MET A 1 28.33 -37.47 7.20
CA MET A 1 28.38 -36.47 6.14
C MET A 1 27.20 -35.53 6.38
N SER A 2 27.47 -34.38 7.02
CA SER A 2 26.43 -33.37 7.25
C SER A 2 26.18 -32.65 5.93
N GLU A 3 24.92 -32.65 5.48
CA GLU A 3 24.50 -31.88 4.31
C GLU A 3 24.85 -30.40 4.55
N PRO A 4 25.34 -29.67 3.52
CA PRO A 4 25.56 -28.26 3.62
C PRO A 4 24.20 -27.58 3.94
N ASN A 5 24.18 -26.84 5.06
CA ASN A 5 23.05 -26.06 5.55
C ASN A 5 22.49 -25.22 4.40
N ALA A 6 21.36 -25.65 3.83
CA ALA A 6 20.68 -24.87 2.80
C ALA A 6 20.30 -23.52 3.42
N PRO A 7 20.53 -22.39 2.76
CA PRO A 7 20.19 -21.08 3.30
C PRO A 7 18.71 -21.08 3.64
N SER A 8 18.37 -20.64 4.84
CA SER A 8 16.97 -20.53 5.28
C SER A 8 16.18 -19.71 4.29
N PRO A 9 14.96 -20.15 3.91
CA PRO A 9 14.16 -19.42 2.93
C PRO A 9 13.89 -18.00 3.42
N ARG A 10 13.97 -17.01 2.53
CA ARG A 10 13.60 -15.63 2.86
C ARG A 10 12.09 -15.53 3.06
N LEU A 11 11.71 -14.77 4.05
CA LEU A 11 10.31 -14.59 4.43
C LEU A 11 9.78 -13.26 3.87
N VAL A 12 8.45 -13.14 3.78
CA VAL A 12 7.76 -11.92 3.32
C VAL A 12 8.23 -10.69 4.09
N ARG A 13 8.35 -10.79 5.44
CA ARG A 13 8.81 -9.69 6.31
C ARG A 13 10.21 -9.16 5.98
N ASP A 14 11.04 -9.97 5.33
CA ASP A 14 12.43 -9.58 5.01
C ASP A 14 12.49 -8.62 3.81
N LEU A 15 11.44 -8.58 2.98
CA LEU A 15 11.39 -7.79 1.76
C LEU A 15 10.23 -6.81 1.63
N MET A 16 9.18 -6.96 2.46
CA MET A 16 8.02 -6.07 2.40
C MET A 16 8.40 -4.62 2.74
N THR A 17 7.72 -3.67 2.11
CA THR A 17 7.80 -2.26 2.47
C THR A 17 6.80 -1.94 3.57
N VAL A 18 7.28 -1.31 4.66
CA VAL A 18 6.42 -0.81 5.74
C VAL A 18 5.85 0.55 5.35
N GLY A 19 4.57 0.72 5.58
CA GLY A 19 3.80 1.85 5.10
C GLY A 19 3.19 1.56 3.74
N VAL A 20 1.89 1.79 3.64
CA VAL A 20 1.09 1.52 2.45
C VAL A 20 0.47 2.81 1.97
N ALA A 21 0.50 3.06 0.67
CA ALA A 21 -0.22 4.18 0.07
C ALA A 21 -1.72 3.91 0.15
N THR A 22 -2.46 4.92 0.59
CA THR A 22 -3.90 4.83 0.78
C THR A 22 -4.61 6.04 0.18
N CYS A 23 -5.86 5.85 -0.23
CA CYS A 23 -6.74 6.94 -0.62
C CYS A 23 -8.13 6.75 0.04
N SER A 24 -8.95 7.80 0.00
CA SER A 24 -10.35 7.74 0.41
C SER A 24 -11.22 7.17 -0.71
N PRO A 25 -12.40 6.56 -0.41
CA PRO A 25 -13.39 6.17 -1.41
C PRO A 25 -13.83 7.32 -2.32
N ASP A 26 -13.79 8.55 -1.80
CA ASP A 26 -14.17 9.77 -2.52
C ASP A 26 -13.03 10.42 -3.32
N THR A 27 -11.84 9.81 -3.33
CA THR A 27 -10.71 10.30 -4.12
C THR A 27 -11.03 10.18 -5.61
N PRO A 28 -10.86 11.27 -6.40
CA PRO A 28 -11.04 11.21 -7.85
C PRO A 28 -10.10 10.18 -8.48
N VAL A 29 -10.61 9.41 -9.44
CA VAL A 29 -9.83 8.37 -10.15
C VAL A 29 -8.56 8.94 -10.78
N ILE A 30 -8.62 10.18 -11.28
CA ILE A 30 -7.47 10.84 -11.88
C ILE A 30 -6.35 11.09 -10.86
N ASP A 31 -6.69 11.38 -9.60
CA ASP A 31 -5.71 11.61 -8.54
C ASP A 31 -5.13 10.29 -8.05
N VAL A 32 -5.91 9.21 -8.03
CA VAL A 32 -5.40 7.85 -7.79
C VAL A 32 -4.38 7.47 -8.86
N ALA A 33 -4.68 7.76 -10.14
CA ALA A 33 -3.76 7.49 -11.24
C ALA A 33 -2.43 8.28 -11.11
N ARG A 34 -2.50 9.55 -10.68
CA ARG A 34 -1.31 10.38 -10.40
C ARG A 34 -0.46 9.79 -9.27
N LEU A 35 -1.07 9.42 -8.16
CA LEU A 35 -0.37 8.81 -7.03
C LEU A 35 0.36 7.52 -7.44
N ILE A 36 -0.29 6.66 -8.22
CA ILE A 36 0.31 5.43 -8.72
C ILE A 36 1.53 5.71 -9.60
N LEU A 37 1.45 6.75 -10.47
CA LEU A 37 2.55 7.10 -11.38
C LEU A 37 3.70 7.80 -10.65
N GLU A 38 3.43 8.75 -9.77
CA GLU A 38 4.42 9.54 -9.05
C GLU A 38 5.25 8.69 -8.10
N ASP A 39 4.60 7.79 -7.37
CA ASP A 39 5.26 6.93 -6.37
C ASP A 39 5.67 5.56 -6.93
N GLY A 40 5.39 5.28 -8.20
CA GLY A 40 5.70 3.99 -8.85
C GLY A 40 5.01 2.80 -8.19
N LEU A 41 3.75 2.99 -7.76
CA LEU A 41 2.99 1.98 -7.02
C LEU A 41 2.40 0.92 -7.94
N GLU A 42 2.28 -0.31 -7.43
CA GLU A 42 1.53 -1.38 -8.10
C GLU A 42 0.04 -1.27 -7.79
N GLU A 43 -0.28 -1.04 -6.53
CA GLU A 43 -1.65 -0.92 -6.02
C GLU A 43 -1.71 0.09 -4.86
N ILE A 44 -2.89 0.68 -4.65
CA ILE A 44 -3.22 1.57 -3.53
C ILE A 44 -4.41 1.00 -2.77
N VAL A 45 -4.43 1.14 -1.44
CA VAL A 45 -5.55 0.66 -0.61
C VAL A 45 -6.55 1.80 -0.39
N VAL A 46 -7.82 1.51 -0.61
CA VAL A 46 -8.92 2.42 -0.31
C VAL A 46 -9.31 2.25 1.14
N VAL A 47 -9.27 3.34 1.92
CA VAL A 47 -9.49 3.33 3.37
C VAL A 47 -10.55 4.36 3.74
N GLU A 48 -11.53 3.96 4.57
CA GLU A 48 -12.55 4.83 5.14
C GLU A 48 -12.59 4.65 6.66
N GLU A 49 -12.55 5.74 7.39
CA GLU A 49 -12.54 5.74 8.88
C GLU A 49 -11.49 4.80 9.50
N GLY A 50 -10.37 4.61 8.81
CA GLY A 50 -9.27 3.74 9.23
C GLY A 50 -9.40 2.28 8.77
N ASN A 51 -10.54 1.88 8.22
CA ASN A 51 -10.76 0.53 7.72
C ASN A 51 -10.44 0.41 6.23
N ALA A 52 -9.72 -0.62 5.87
CA ALA A 52 -9.43 -0.94 4.47
C ALA A 52 -10.66 -1.57 3.81
N LEU A 53 -11.14 -0.96 2.73
CA LEU A 53 -12.32 -1.40 1.99
C LEU A 53 -11.94 -2.25 0.77
N GLY A 54 -10.86 -1.88 0.09
CA GLY A 54 -10.47 -2.53 -1.15
C GLY A 54 -9.16 -1.99 -1.69
N VAL A 55 -8.84 -2.37 -2.93
CA VAL A 55 -7.61 -1.99 -3.61
C VAL A 55 -7.88 -1.47 -5.03
N ILE A 56 -7.02 -0.59 -5.50
CA ILE A 56 -6.99 -0.10 -6.89
C ILE A 56 -5.58 -0.29 -7.42
N GLY A 57 -5.45 -1.06 -8.48
CA GLY A 57 -4.21 -1.25 -9.21
C GLY A 57 -4.22 -0.61 -10.60
N GLN A 58 -3.09 -0.69 -11.29
CA GLN A 58 -2.96 -0.19 -12.66
C GLN A 58 -3.98 -0.85 -13.60
N ASP A 59 -4.27 -2.14 -13.43
CA ASP A 59 -5.23 -2.87 -14.26
C ASP A 59 -6.66 -2.35 -14.08
N ASP A 60 -7.04 -1.92 -12.87
CA ASP A 60 -8.37 -1.36 -12.59
C ASP A 60 -8.55 0.00 -13.27
N LEU A 61 -7.51 0.83 -13.25
CA LEU A 61 -7.48 2.12 -13.96
C LEU A 61 -7.57 1.93 -15.48
N VAL A 62 -6.79 1.00 -16.04
CA VAL A 62 -6.82 0.68 -17.48
C VAL A 62 -8.19 0.13 -17.88
N ARG A 63 -8.77 -0.75 -17.06
CA ARG A 63 -10.14 -1.27 -17.28
C ARG A 63 -11.19 -0.17 -17.26
N ALA A 64 -11.08 0.76 -16.29
CA ALA A 64 -11.98 1.91 -16.21
C ALA A 64 -11.83 2.81 -17.46
N TYR A 65 -10.61 3.06 -17.90
CA TYR A 65 -10.32 3.84 -19.10
C TYR A 65 -10.89 3.18 -20.38
N ALA A 66 -10.74 1.87 -20.52
CA ALA A 66 -11.22 1.11 -21.69
C ALA A 66 -12.75 1.12 -21.83
N ARG A 67 -13.51 1.34 -20.76
CA ARG A 67 -14.98 1.45 -20.81
C ARG A 67 -15.46 2.67 -21.57
N GLY A 68 -14.62 3.67 -21.79
CA GLY A 68 -14.85 4.78 -22.73
C GLY A 68 -15.98 5.76 -22.42
N ASN A 69 -16.65 5.63 -21.28
CA ASN A 69 -17.83 6.42 -20.90
C ASN A 69 -17.51 7.74 -20.18
N GLY A 70 -16.25 8.18 -20.22
CA GLY A 70 -15.80 9.41 -19.52
C GLY A 70 -15.68 9.28 -18.01
N SER A 71 -16.09 8.16 -17.41
CA SER A 71 -16.12 7.92 -15.95
C SER A 71 -14.75 8.05 -15.30
N VAL A 72 -13.66 7.83 -16.02
CA VAL A 72 -12.30 7.98 -15.48
C VAL A 72 -11.99 9.43 -15.09
N LYS A 73 -12.55 10.42 -15.80
CA LYS A 73 -12.29 11.84 -15.52
C LYS A 73 -13.12 12.40 -14.36
N THR A 74 -14.28 11.80 -14.11
CA THR A 74 -15.24 12.27 -13.10
C THR A 74 -15.55 11.25 -12.02
N GLY A 75 -15.08 10.03 -12.19
CA GLY A 75 -15.33 8.91 -11.28
C GLY A 75 -14.53 8.99 -9.98
N LEU A 76 -15.00 8.27 -8.97
CA LEU A 76 -14.41 8.17 -7.65
C LEU A 76 -13.75 6.79 -7.43
N ALA A 77 -12.81 6.72 -6.51
CA ALA A 77 -12.07 5.50 -6.17
C ALA A 77 -13.00 4.31 -5.86
N ARG A 78 -14.10 4.55 -5.14
CA ARG A 78 -15.11 3.53 -4.80
C ARG A 78 -15.75 2.86 -6.01
N GLU A 79 -15.80 3.53 -7.16
CA GLU A 79 -16.48 3.02 -8.36
C GLU A 79 -15.61 2.04 -9.17
N ILE A 80 -14.30 2.06 -8.92
CA ILE A 80 -13.34 1.25 -9.67
C ILE A 80 -12.55 0.30 -8.80
N MET A 81 -12.59 0.44 -7.46
CA MET A 81 -11.87 -0.44 -6.55
C MET A 81 -12.39 -1.89 -6.64
N ARG A 82 -11.50 -2.82 -6.40
CA ARG A 82 -11.85 -4.21 -6.07
C ARG A 82 -12.08 -4.29 -4.57
N GLU A 83 -13.20 -4.86 -4.17
CA GLU A 83 -13.54 -5.05 -2.76
C GLU A 83 -12.59 -6.04 -2.09
N GLY A 84 -12.27 -5.76 -0.82
CA GLY A 84 -11.35 -6.56 -0.03
C GLY A 84 -9.88 -6.26 -0.33
N VAL A 85 -9.03 -6.62 0.60
CA VAL A 85 -7.57 -6.41 0.51
C VAL A 85 -6.89 -7.77 0.53
N PRO A 86 -6.11 -8.14 -0.50
CA PRO A 86 -5.36 -9.39 -0.53
C PRO A 86 -4.32 -9.41 0.60
N GLN A 87 -4.46 -10.34 1.54
CA GLN A 87 -3.63 -10.38 2.75
C GLN A 87 -2.53 -11.43 2.67
N VAL A 88 -1.46 -11.20 3.40
CA VAL A 88 -0.36 -12.15 3.56
C VAL A 88 0.21 -12.14 4.97
N PRO A 89 0.46 -13.31 5.59
CA PRO A 89 1.23 -13.41 6.81
C PRO A 89 2.72 -13.03 6.58
N PRO A 90 3.37 -12.33 7.52
CA PRO A 90 4.76 -11.90 7.34
C PRO A 90 5.77 -13.05 7.40
N ASP A 91 5.40 -14.17 8.00
CA ASP A 91 6.30 -15.29 8.34
C ASP A 91 6.26 -16.45 7.34
N ILE A 92 5.67 -16.25 6.16
CA ILE A 92 5.69 -17.25 5.09
C ILE A 92 6.87 -17.03 4.13
N PRO A 93 7.37 -18.09 3.45
CA PRO A 93 8.38 -17.99 2.40
C PRO A 93 7.91 -17.11 1.24
N LEU A 94 8.85 -16.45 0.58
CA LEU A 94 8.56 -15.61 -0.60
C LEU A 94 7.93 -16.40 -1.75
N GLU A 95 8.34 -17.64 -1.93
CA GLU A 95 7.78 -18.54 -2.95
C GLU A 95 6.29 -18.81 -2.70
N ALA A 96 5.90 -18.97 -1.43
CA ALA A 96 4.50 -19.13 -1.05
C ALA A 96 3.69 -17.84 -1.33
N ALA A 97 4.26 -16.67 -1.03
CA ALA A 97 3.63 -15.40 -1.36
C ALA A 97 3.48 -15.21 -2.88
N ALA A 98 4.49 -15.58 -3.67
CA ALA A 98 4.43 -15.55 -5.13
C ALA A 98 3.31 -16.47 -5.67
N GLN A 99 3.14 -17.64 -5.06
CA GLN A 99 2.05 -18.58 -5.41
C GLN A 99 0.68 -17.96 -5.10
N ILE A 100 0.51 -17.36 -3.92
CA ILE A 100 -0.74 -16.67 -3.55
C ILE A 100 -1.06 -15.55 -4.53
N MET A 101 -0.09 -14.69 -4.88
CA MET A 101 -0.28 -13.63 -5.88
C MET A 101 -0.77 -14.17 -7.21
N ARG A 102 -0.18 -15.29 -7.68
CA ARG A 102 -0.55 -15.92 -8.93
C ARG A 102 -1.97 -16.51 -8.88
N ASP A 103 -2.31 -17.19 -7.80
CA ASP A 103 -3.60 -17.87 -7.65
C ASP A 103 -4.75 -16.87 -7.49
N LEU A 104 -4.50 -15.72 -6.84
CA LEU A 104 -5.46 -14.62 -6.70
C LEU A 104 -5.47 -13.67 -7.91
N GLY A 105 -4.49 -13.74 -8.81
CA GLY A 105 -4.36 -12.83 -9.94
C GLY A 105 -4.05 -11.39 -9.51
N VAL A 106 -3.33 -11.22 -8.39
CA VAL A 106 -2.96 -9.91 -7.83
C VAL A 106 -1.47 -9.66 -7.92
N ARG A 107 -1.05 -8.38 -7.92
CA ARG A 107 0.36 -7.99 -8.00
C ARG A 107 0.94 -7.51 -6.68
N ALA A 108 0.09 -7.33 -5.68
CA ALA A 108 0.47 -6.96 -4.33
C ALA A 108 -0.30 -7.78 -3.30
N LEU A 109 0.34 -8.04 -2.16
CA LEU A 109 -0.28 -8.59 -0.96
C LEU A 109 0.05 -7.67 0.22
N PHE A 110 -0.86 -7.56 1.15
CA PHE A 110 -0.78 -6.62 2.24
C PHE A 110 -0.71 -7.33 3.60
N LEU A 111 0.16 -6.84 4.47
CA LEU A 111 0.10 -7.17 5.88
C LEU A 111 -0.92 -6.24 6.54
N MET A 112 -1.99 -6.81 7.04
CA MET A 112 -3.03 -6.05 7.73
C MET A 112 -2.76 -6.05 9.23
N HIS A 113 -3.05 -4.93 9.87
CA HIS A 113 -3.00 -4.79 11.31
C HIS A 113 -4.41 -4.52 11.85
N HIS A 114 -4.75 -5.26 12.91
CA HIS A 114 -6.05 -5.16 13.56
C HIS A 114 -5.86 -4.52 14.94
N ALA A 115 -6.47 -3.38 15.16
CA ALA A 115 -6.42 -2.69 16.44
C ALA A 115 -7.76 -2.00 16.75
N SER A 116 -8.34 -2.27 17.91
CA SER A 116 -9.56 -1.59 18.38
C SER A 116 -10.73 -1.64 17.39
N GLY A 117 -10.88 -2.75 16.67
CA GLY A 117 -11.95 -2.93 15.68
C GLY A 117 -11.68 -2.26 14.32
N ILE A 118 -10.47 -1.73 14.12
CA ILE A 118 -10.03 -1.13 12.86
C ILE A 118 -9.04 -2.09 12.18
N GLU A 119 -9.23 -2.31 10.89
CA GLU A 119 -8.35 -3.12 10.04
C GLU A 119 -7.67 -2.22 9.01
N TYR A 120 -6.34 -2.02 9.13
CA TYR A 120 -5.59 -1.14 8.23
C TYR A 120 -4.33 -1.81 7.67
N PRO A 121 -3.88 -1.39 6.47
CA PRO A 121 -2.70 -1.95 5.83
C PRO A 121 -1.43 -1.39 6.46
N ALA A 122 -0.56 -2.27 6.98
CA ALA A 122 0.68 -1.91 7.65
C ALA A 122 1.90 -2.01 6.73
N ALA A 123 1.93 -3.02 5.87
CA ALA A 123 3.03 -3.24 4.94
C ALA A 123 2.54 -3.90 3.64
N VAL A 124 3.36 -3.86 2.60
CA VAL A 124 3.05 -4.41 1.28
C VAL A 124 4.24 -5.18 0.71
N ILE A 125 3.96 -6.31 0.09
CA ILE A 125 4.88 -7.02 -0.80
C ILE A 125 4.29 -7.03 -2.22
N THR A 126 5.11 -6.75 -3.24
CA THR A 126 4.67 -6.64 -4.62
C THR A 126 5.51 -7.52 -5.55
N TYR A 127 5.09 -7.69 -6.80
CA TYR A 127 5.91 -8.33 -7.83
C TYR A 127 7.31 -7.71 -7.94
N ARG A 128 7.43 -6.38 -7.78
CA ARG A 128 8.73 -5.70 -7.80
C ARG A 128 9.67 -6.21 -6.72
N HIS A 129 9.19 -6.49 -5.52
CA HIS A 129 9.98 -7.08 -4.44
C HIS A 129 10.48 -8.49 -4.82
N LEU A 130 9.59 -9.32 -5.37
CA LEU A 130 9.95 -10.66 -5.82
C LEU A 130 10.96 -10.64 -6.97
N LEU A 131 10.76 -9.76 -7.96
CA LEU A 131 11.69 -9.61 -9.09
C LEU A 131 13.07 -9.13 -8.63
N ARG A 132 13.13 -8.19 -7.68
CA ARG A 132 14.40 -7.73 -7.10
C ARG A 132 15.11 -8.86 -6.35
N HIS A 133 14.37 -9.64 -5.58
CA HIS A 133 14.92 -10.81 -4.91
C HIS A 133 15.45 -11.86 -5.92
N LEU A 134 14.71 -12.09 -6.99
CA LEU A 134 15.12 -13.02 -8.05
C LEU A 134 16.37 -12.53 -8.80
N ALA A 135 16.50 -11.23 -9.02
CA ALA A 135 17.62 -10.61 -9.73
C ALA A 135 18.86 -10.41 -8.87
N ALA A 136 18.75 -10.43 -7.55
CA ALA A 136 19.86 -10.22 -6.65
C ALA A 136 20.75 -11.46 -6.56
N ASN A 137 22.06 -11.28 -6.74
CA ASN A 137 23.03 -12.35 -6.58
C ASN A 137 23.40 -12.58 -5.11
N ASP A 138 23.32 -11.51 -4.29
CA ASP A 138 23.61 -11.57 -2.86
C ASP A 138 22.76 -10.55 -2.06
N GLY A 139 22.99 -10.52 -0.74
CA GLY A 139 22.27 -9.60 0.15
C GLY A 139 22.64 -8.11 -0.04
N ASN A 140 23.78 -7.78 -0.67
CA ASN A 140 24.19 -6.41 -0.95
C ASN A 140 23.48 -5.89 -2.20
N ASP A 141 23.35 -6.72 -3.22
CA ASP A 141 22.59 -6.40 -4.45
C ASP A 141 21.14 -5.99 -4.14
N LEU A 142 20.53 -6.59 -3.11
CA LEU A 142 19.18 -6.21 -2.69
C LEU A 142 19.10 -4.76 -2.20
N ARG A 143 20.15 -4.23 -1.57
CA ARG A 143 20.22 -2.83 -1.13
C ARG A 143 20.41 -1.89 -2.32
N ASP A 144 21.26 -2.26 -3.27
CA ASP A 144 21.56 -1.44 -4.45
C ASP A 144 20.37 -1.35 -5.41
N LEU A 145 19.52 -2.38 -5.46
CA LEU A 145 18.29 -2.38 -6.24
C LEU A 145 17.16 -1.50 -5.65
N GLY A 146 17.50 -0.67 -4.65
CA GLY A 146 16.59 0.34 -4.11
C GLY A 146 15.55 -0.21 -3.15
N ILE A 147 15.79 -1.38 -2.55
CA ILE A 147 15.09 -1.81 -1.35
C ILE A 147 15.68 -1.02 -0.17
N LYS A 148 15.49 0.29 -0.19
CA LYS A 148 15.60 1.07 1.03
C LYS A 148 14.37 0.71 1.84
N ALA A 149 14.54 -0.23 2.77
CA ALA A 149 13.68 -0.33 3.93
C ALA A 149 13.91 0.95 4.76
N GLU A 150 13.44 2.10 4.28
CA GLU A 150 13.22 3.23 5.16
C GLU A 150 12.13 2.77 6.12
N ARG A 151 12.57 2.23 7.24
CA ARG A 151 11.73 2.06 8.41
C ARG A 151 11.31 3.45 8.87
N ARG A 152 10.34 4.03 8.20
CA ARG A 152 9.49 5.04 8.84
C ARG A 152 8.74 4.25 9.91
N LEU A 153 9.14 4.46 11.14
CA LEU A 153 8.44 3.86 12.28
C LEU A 153 6.95 4.19 12.10
N PRO A 154 6.04 3.21 12.01
CA PRO A 154 4.61 3.47 11.76
C PRO A 154 4.03 4.47 12.74
N LEU A 155 4.56 4.49 13.97
CA LEU A 155 4.21 5.43 15.02
C LEU A 155 4.55 6.89 14.66
N GLN A 156 5.66 7.17 14.00
CA GLN A 156 6.03 8.55 13.61
C GLN A 156 5.13 9.10 12.51
N ALA A 157 4.85 8.32 11.48
CA ALA A 157 3.93 8.74 10.40
C ALA A 157 2.51 8.95 10.93
N PHE A 158 2.06 8.12 11.87
CA PHE A 158 0.78 8.28 12.54
C PHE A 158 0.74 9.53 13.42
N ILE A 159 1.79 9.79 14.21
CA ILE A 159 1.92 10.98 15.06
C ILE A 159 1.91 12.24 14.21
N GLU A 160 2.67 12.28 13.12
CA GLU A 160 2.73 13.44 12.21
C GLU A 160 1.38 13.73 11.55
N LYS A 161 0.68 12.71 11.05
CA LYS A 161 -0.69 12.85 10.49
C LYS A 161 -1.69 13.33 11.55
N ARG A 162 -1.63 12.76 12.75
CA ARG A 162 -2.50 13.18 13.87
C ARG A 162 -2.24 14.63 14.27
N ASP A 163 -0.98 15.04 14.35
CA ASP A 163 -0.59 16.38 14.79
C ASP A 163 -0.88 17.41 13.69
N ALA A 164 -0.73 17.05 12.42
CA ALA A 164 -1.16 17.86 11.28
C ALA A 164 -2.69 18.05 11.27
N ALA A 165 -3.46 17.01 11.52
CA ALA A 165 -4.92 17.09 11.62
C ALA A 165 -5.35 17.97 12.80
N ARG A 166 -4.70 17.87 13.96
CA ARG A 166 -4.98 18.73 15.12
C ARG A 166 -4.69 20.20 14.84
N LYS A 167 -3.56 20.50 14.17
CA LYS A 167 -3.20 21.87 13.77
C LYS A 167 -4.22 22.45 12.77
N ALA A 168 -4.71 21.66 11.84
CA ALA A 168 -5.72 22.08 10.86
C ALA A 168 -7.06 22.43 11.54
N VAL A 169 -7.48 21.64 12.53
CA VAL A 169 -8.72 21.89 13.30
C VAL A 169 -8.57 23.16 14.18
N GLN A 170 -7.41 23.37 14.80
CA GLN A 170 -7.17 24.58 15.59
C GLN A 170 -7.15 25.85 14.73
N LYS A 171 -6.56 25.78 13.52
CA LYS A 171 -6.55 26.91 12.59
C LYS A 171 -7.97 27.27 12.10
N ARG A 172 -8.85 26.29 11.91
CA ARG A 172 -10.27 26.53 11.59
C ARG A 172 -11.05 27.18 12.72
N LYS A 173 -10.79 26.79 13.99
CA LYS A 173 -11.45 27.39 15.16
C LYS A 173 -10.96 28.81 15.46
N GLY A 174 -9.72 29.16 15.16
CA GLY A 174 -9.18 30.52 15.33
C GLY A 174 -9.70 31.52 14.30
N SER A 175 -10.07 31.08 13.10
CA SER A 175 -10.59 31.93 12.02
C SER A 175 -12.06 32.33 12.20
N THR A 176 -12.82 31.61 13.05
CA THR A 176 -14.27 31.85 13.23
C THR A 176 -14.53 32.87 14.36
N SER A 177 -13.52 33.32 15.10
CA SER A 177 -13.71 34.25 16.24
C SER A 177 -13.35 35.71 15.92
N GLU A 178 -12.87 36.03 14.72
CA GLU A 178 -12.54 37.41 14.32
C GLU A 178 -13.64 38.12 13.51
N ASP A 179 -14.69 37.43 13.07
CA ASP A 179 -15.80 38.04 12.29
C ASP A 179 -17.00 38.51 13.12
N TYR A 180 -16.85 38.63 14.47
CA TYR A 180 -17.89 39.17 15.33
C TYR A 180 -17.31 40.27 16.25
N ARG A 181 -16.88 41.38 15.63
CA ARG A 181 -16.72 42.67 16.31
C ARG A 181 -17.02 43.84 15.39
#